data_05400b79ee0043040f2112a0caad88d9
#
_entry.id   05400b79ee0043040f2112a0caad88d9
#
_cell.length_a   1.000
_cell.length_b   1.000
_cell.length_c   1.000
_cell.angle_alpha   90.00
_cell.angle_beta   90.00
_cell.angle_gamma   90.00
#
_symmetry.space_group_name_H-M   'P 1'
#
loop_
_entity.id
_entity.type
_entity.pdbx_description
1 polymer ?
#
loop_
_entity_poly.entity_id
_entity_poly.type
_entity_poly.pdbx_seq_one_letter_code
_entity_poly.pdbx_strand_id
1 'polypeptide(L)'
;MSERLAHYVSPEPFEPLAAEKLTPEQERFYRASQWRIMWWKFRRHRIAVFCAAILVAVYASILVSEVLAPYNLHSRDSRFIYAPPQELHLFHEGRFVGPFVYGYSMELNLQSMRRVFRADAAQVQPLRFFCRGDEYRFWGLFEADFHLVCPAEHGTFFPFGTDRLGRDVLSRIIYGTRISLTVGLFGIAVSFLIGISLGGISGYYGGWVDTLIQRFIEMVRSFPELPLWMALSAALPVNWSPVLVYFGITIILGLLDWPGLARAVRSKLLALREEDFAQAAVLMGASPARVIGRHLLPSFTSHLIASLTLSVPSMILGETALSFLGLGLRPPVTSWGVLLNEAQNINVVALYPWLMLPVVPVFVVVLAFNFFGDGLRDAADPYK
;
A
#
# COMPACT_ATOMS: atom_id res chain seq x y z
N MET A 1 -49.33 25.55 17.94
CA MET A 1 -49.77 26.16 16.66
C MET A 1 -49.16 25.30 15.54
N SER A 2 -50.00 24.46 14.89
CA SER A 2 -49.56 23.61 13.79
C SER A 2 -49.62 24.45 12.52
N GLU A 3 -48.44 24.77 11.98
CA GLU A 3 -48.39 25.28 10.60
C GLU A 3 -48.90 24.18 9.65
N ARG A 4 -50.07 24.41 9.07
CA ARG A 4 -50.58 23.60 7.98
C ARG A 4 -49.68 23.85 6.80
N LEU A 5 -48.89 22.83 6.40
CA LEU A 5 -48.19 22.81 5.13
C LEU A 5 -49.22 23.08 4.03
N ALA A 6 -49.09 24.22 3.33
CA ALA A 6 -49.93 24.55 2.20
C ALA A 6 -49.71 23.49 1.11
N HIS A 7 -50.77 22.77 0.75
CA HIS A 7 -50.72 21.89 -0.41
C HIS A 7 -50.48 22.74 -1.66
N TYR A 8 -49.31 22.59 -2.28
CA TYR A 8 -49.03 23.19 -3.57
C TYR A 8 -49.85 22.43 -4.63
N VAL A 9 -50.89 23.07 -5.13
CA VAL A 9 -51.66 22.59 -6.30
C VAL A 9 -51.18 23.38 -7.47
N SER A 10 -50.52 22.76 -8.43
CA SER A 10 -50.16 23.42 -9.68
C SER A 10 -51.46 23.80 -10.46
N PRO A 11 -51.65 25.07 -10.84
CA PRO A 11 -52.81 25.49 -11.67
C PRO A 11 -52.66 25.11 -13.15
N GLU A 12 -51.52 24.55 -13.55
CA GLU A 12 -51.29 24.12 -14.93
C GLU A 12 -52.02 22.81 -15.21
N PRO A 13 -52.59 22.64 -16.43
CA PRO A 13 -53.24 21.40 -16.80
C PRO A 13 -52.25 20.27 -16.77
N PHE A 14 -52.66 19.13 -16.17
CA PHE A 14 -51.84 17.92 -16.11
C PHE A 14 -51.58 17.38 -17.52
N GLU A 15 -50.36 17.58 -18.02
CA GLU A 15 -49.88 16.98 -19.26
C GLU A 15 -49.15 15.66 -18.94
N PRO A 16 -49.78 14.48 -19.13
CA PRO A 16 -49.17 13.18 -18.79
C PRO A 16 -47.96 12.82 -19.66
N LEU A 17 -47.70 13.60 -20.72
CA LEU A 17 -46.54 13.41 -21.61
C LEU A 17 -45.54 14.56 -21.56
N ALA A 18 -45.73 15.54 -20.66
CA ALA A 18 -44.70 16.53 -20.38
C ALA A 18 -43.55 15.85 -19.62
N ALA A 19 -42.74 15.08 -20.33
CA ALA A 19 -41.47 14.63 -19.81
C ALA A 19 -40.69 15.90 -19.44
N GLU A 20 -40.32 16.04 -18.14
CA GLU A 20 -39.37 17.07 -17.72
C GLU A 20 -38.23 17.09 -18.73
N LYS A 21 -38.05 18.19 -19.46
CA LYS A 21 -36.94 18.34 -20.39
C LYS A 21 -35.66 18.32 -19.54
N LEU A 22 -35.06 17.16 -19.44
CA LEU A 22 -33.79 16.99 -18.76
C LEU A 22 -32.79 17.96 -19.37
N THR A 23 -32.04 18.66 -18.53
CA THR A 23 -30.91 19.45 -19.01
C THR A 23 -29.87 18.52 -19.68
N PRO A 24 -29.07 19.00 -20.65
CA PRO A 24 -28.06 18.18 -21.31
C PRO A 24 -27.07 17.52 -20.33
N GLU A 25 -26.89 18.13 -19.17
CA GLU A 25 -26.05 17.56 -18.08
C GLU A 25 -26.76 16.41 -17.38
N GLN A 26 -28.05 16.54 -17.07
CA GLN A 26 -28.88 15.46 -16.50
C GLN A 26 -28.99 14.28 -17.48
N GLU A 27 -29.16 14.53 -18.77
CA GLU A 27 -29.20 13.48 -19.79
C GLU A 27 -27.87 12.71 -19.86
N ARG A 28 -26.72 13.43 -19.80
CA ARG A 28 -25.39 12.81 -19.73
C ARG A 28 -25.21 11.97 -18.48
N PHE A 29 -25.76 12.41 -17.35
CA PHE A 29 -25.68 11.68 -16.08
C PHE A 29 -26.52 10.40 -16.12
N TYR A 30 -27.76 10.46 -16.59
CA TYR A 30 -28.64 9.29 -16.69
C TYR A 30 -28.19 8.26 -17.73
N ARG A 31 -27.50 8.68 -18.79
CA ARG A 31 -26.94 7.78 -19.80
C ARG A 31 -25.53 7.29 -19.47
N ALA A 32 -24.90 7.80 -18.40
CA ALA A 32 -23.54 7.41 -18.04
C ALA A 32 -23.51 6.03 -17.41
N SER A 33 -22.47 5.25 -17.74
CA SER A 33 -22.19 4.00 -17.03
C SER A 33 -21.84 4.26 -15.57
N GLN A 34 -22.13 3.30 -14.69
CA GLN A 34 -21.83 3.38 -13.26
C GLN A 34 -20.36 3.76 -12.98
N TRP A 35 -19.41 3.22 -13.75
CA TRP A 35 -17.98 3.54 -13.67
C TRP A 35 -17.68 5.02 -13.98
N ARG A 36 -18.39 5.59 -14.97
CA ARG A 36 -18.20 6.98 -15.35
C ARG A 36 -18.74 7.93 -14.29
N ILE A 37 -19.87 7.60 -13.67
CA ILE A 37 -20.45 8.36 -12.55
C ILE A 37 -19.49 8.29 -11.35
N MET A 38 -19.01 7.10 -11.00
CA MET A 38 -18.06 6.91 -9.93
C MET A 38 -16.76 7.72 -10.16
N TRP A 39 -16.24 7.73 -11.39
CA TRP A 39 -15.07 8.53 -11.75
C TRP A 39 -15.32 10.04 -11.62
N TRP A 40 -16.48 10.54 -12.02
CA TRP A 40 -16.83 11.95 -11.87
C TRP A 40 -16.95 12.37 -10.40
N LYS A 41 -17.59 11.54 -9.57
CA LYS A 41 -17.68 11.75 -8.12
C LYS A 41 -16.30 11.71 -7.48
N PHE A 42 -15.48 10.71 -7.80
CA PHE A 42 -14.12 10.57 -7.28
C PHE A 42 -13.24 11.79 -7.57
N ARG A 43 -13.27 12.30 -8.81
CA ARG A 43 -12.49 13.49 -9.18
C ARG A 43 -12.85 14.76 -8.40
N ARG A 44 -14.04 14.84 -7.84
CA ARG A 44 -14.47 15.96 -6.97
C ARG A 44 -13.85 15.87 -5.57
N HIS A 45 -13.44 14.69 -5.13
CA HIS A 45 -12.83 14.46 -3.82
C HIS A 45 -11.32 14.76 -3.87
N ARG A 46 -10.93 16.02 -3.66
CA ARG A 46 -9.55 16.52 -3.85
C ARG A 46 -8.50 15.71 -3.08
N ILE A 47 -8.79 15.36 -1.81
CA ILE A 47 -7.87 14.60 -0.96
C ILE A 47 -7.64 13.21 -1.54
N ALA A 48 -8.69 12.51 -1.96
CA ALA A 48 -8.56 11.18 -2.54
C ALA A 48 -7.76 11.20 -3.87
N VAL A 49 -7.96 12.22 -4.70
CA VAL A 49 -7.20 12.40 -5.95
C VAL A 49 -5.71 12.68 -5.66
N PHE A 50 -5.40 13.50 -4.65
CA PHE A 50 -4.04 13.76 -4.22
C PHE A 50 -3.38 12.47 -3.69
N CYS A 51 -4.07 11.72 -2.83
CA CYS A 51 -3.59 10.43 -2.34
C CYS A 51 -3.42 9.39 -3.46
N ALA A 52 -4.33 9.35 -4.43
CA ALA A 52 -4.18 8.53 -5.62
C ALA A 52 -2.90 8.87 -6.41
N ALA A 53 -2.59 10.16 -6.57
CA ALA A 53 -1.35 10.59 -7.23
C ALA A 53 -0.10 10.14 -6.45
N ILE A 54 -0.11 10.25 -5.12
CA ILE A 54 0.98 9.72 -4.27
C ILE A 54 1.14 8.22 -4.48
N LEU A 55 0.06 7.44 -4.41
CA LEU A 55 0.11 5.99 -4.62
C LEU A 55 0.63 5.63 -6.01
N VAL A 56 0.16 6.31 -7.05
CA VAL A 56 0.66 6.11 -8.43
C VAL A 56 2.16 6.40 -8.51
N ALA A 57 2.64 7.49 -7.90
CA ALA A 57 4.06 7.83 -7.87
C ALA A 57 4.89 6.77 -7.13
N VAL A 58 4.40 6.29 -5.98
CA VAL A 58 5.08 5.26 -5.18
C VAL A 58 5.10 3.91 -5.92
N TYR A 59 3.99 3.51 -6.55
CA TYR A 59 3.99 2.29 -7.38
C TYR A 59 4.83 2.42 -8.65
N ALA A 60 4.86 3.59 -9.28
CA ALA A 60 5.75 3.87 -10.40
C ALA A 60 7.23 3.79 -9.99
N SER A 61 7.57 4.23 -8.76
CA SER A 61 8.94 4.13 -8.24
C SER A 61 9.43 2.67 -8.11
N ILE A 62 8.52 1.70 -7.93
CA ILE A 62 8.87 0.27 -7.92
C ILE A 62 9.48 -0.17 -9.25
N LEU A 63 8.97 0.35 -10.36
CA LEU A 63 9.41 -0.04 -11.71
C LEU A 63 10.84 0.43 -12.00
N VAL A 64 11.26 1.51 -11.38
CA VAL A 64 12.54 2.17 -11.63
C VAL A 64 13.37 2.35 -10.36
N SER A 65 13.17 1.49 -9.36
CA SER A 65 13.82 1.59 -8.04
C SER A 65 15.34 1.57 -8.14
N GLU A 66 15.91 0.80 -9.07
CA GLU A 66 17.34 0.73 -9.31
C GLU A 66 17.92 2.05 -9.86
N VAL A 67 17.13 2.75 -10.68
CA VAL A 67 17.52 4.05 -11.25
C VAL A 67 17.39 5.18 -10.22
N LEU A 68 16.37 5.10 -9.34
CA LEU A 68 16.11 6.11 -8.33
C LEU A 68 17.08 6.03 -7.14
N ALA A 69 17.53 4.83 -6.79
CA ALA A 69 18.44 4.61 -5.68
C ALA A 69 19.85 5.12 -6.03
N PRO A 70 20.49 5.94 -5.19
CA PRO A 70 21.86 6.39 -5.43
C PRO A 70 22.91 5.28 -5.45
N TYR A 71 22.64 4.18 -4.73
CA TYR A 71 23.53 3.02 -4.59
C TYR A 71 22.80 1.71 -4.85
N ASN A 72 23.58 0.69 -5.24
CA ASN A 72 23.07 -0.68 -5.30
C ASN A 72 22.66 -1.16 -3.89
N LEU A 73 21.62 -1.97 -3.81
CA LEU A 73 21.11 -2.54 -2.55
C LEU A 73 22.17 -3.24 -1.71
N HIS A 74 23.18 -3.84 -2.38
CA HIS A 74 24.24 -4.63 -1.75
C HIS A 74 25.53 -3.83 -1.51
N SER A 75 25.62 -2.62 -2.03
CA SER A 75 26.77 -1.73 -1.85
C SER A 75 27.00 -1.43 -0.35
N ARG A 76 28.23 -1.66 0.14
CA ARG A 76 28.60 -1.52 1.55
C ARG A 76 29.89 -0.75 1.64
N ASP A 77 29.94 0.20 2.54
CA ASP A 77 31.19 0.88 2.89
C ASP A 77 31.43 0.84 4.40
N SER A 78 32.31 -0.05 4.81
CA SER A 78 32.65 -0.26 6.23
C SER A 78 33.26 0.99 6.88
N ARG A 79 33.69 1.98 6.11
CA ARG A 79 34.18 3.27 6.64
C ARG A 79 33.03 4.09 7.22
N PHE A 80 31.82 3.98 6.66
CA PHE A 80 30.65 4.78 7.01
C PHE A 80 29.58 4.00 7.77
N ILE A 81 29.97 3.13 8.71
CA ILE A 81 29.02 2.43 9.59
C ILE A 81 28.35 3.44 10.51
N TYR A 82 27.01 3.52 10.45
CA TYR A 82 26.19 4.47 11.19
C TYR A 82 26.60 5.94 10.95
N ALA A 83 26.95 6.30 9.73
CA ALA A 83 27.15 7.70 9.37
C ALA A 83 25.80 8.44 9.38
N PRO A 84 25.76 9.65 9.96
CA PRO A 84 24.53 10.45 10.04
C PRO A 84 24.06 10.91 8.65
N PRO A 85 22.82 11.40 8.50
CA PRO A 85 22.34 12.02 7.28
C PRO A 85 23.22 13.20 6.86
N GLN A 86 23.50 13.28 5.55
CA GLN A 86 24.16 14.46 4.94
C GLN A 86 23.12 15.50 4.57
N GLU A 87 23.36 16.73 4.98
CA GLU A 87 22.52 17.85 4.60
C GLU A 87 22.83 18.31 3.17
N LEU A 88 21.77 18.57 2.41
CA LEU A 88 21.87 19.10 1.05
C LEU A 88 22.06 20.61 1.10
N HIS A 89 23.11 21.11 0.47
CA HIS A 89 23.44 22.53 0.37
C HIS A 89 23.38 22.99 -1.09
N LEU A 90 23.11 24.29 -1.29
CA LEU A 90 23.10 24.93 -2.60
C LEU A 90 24.15 26.05 -2.68
N PHE A 91 24.55 26.60 -1.51
CA PHE A 91 25.48 27.69 -1.41
C PHE A 91 26.69 27.29 -0.56
N HIS A 92 27.89 27.56 -1.06
CA HIS A 92 29.15 27.43 -0.33
C HIS A 92 29.84 28.79 -0.26
N GLU A 93 30.18 29.24 0.95
CA GLU A 93 30.81 30.57 1.20
C GLU A 93 30.09 31.74 0.50
N GLY A 94 28.75 31.72 0.47
CA GLY A 94 27.95 32.77 -0.15
C GLY A 94 27.84 32.70 -1.68
N ARG A 95 28.48 31.72 -2.34
CA ARG A 95 28.38 31.47 -3.79
C ARG A 95 27.48 30.30 -4.09
N PHE A 96 26.64 30.42 -5.13
CA PHE A 96 25.84 29.34 -5.60
C PHE A 96 26.71 28.32 -6.35
N VAL A 97 26.79 27.08 -5.84
CA VAL A 97 27.60 25.98 -6.41
C VAL A 97 26.72 24.95 -7.07
N GLY A 98 25.40 24.98 -6.80
CA GLY A 98 24.45 23.90 -7.15
C GLY A 98 24.26 22.92 -5.99
N PRO A 99 23.49 21.84 -6.18
CA PRO A 99 23.25 20.87 -5.12
C PRO A 99 24.53 20.07 -4.81
N PHE A 100 24.96 20.14 -3.54
CA PHE A 100 26.12 19.43 -3.02
C PHE A 100 25.93 19.00 -1.58
N VAL A 101 26.77 18.09 -1.11
CA VAL A 101 26.88 17.69 0.29
C VAL A 101 28.32 17.89 0.76
N TYR A 102 28.50 18.10 2.06
CA TYR A 102 29.84 18.06 2.65
C TYR A 102 30.28 16.63 2.92
N GLY A 103 31.56 16.33 2.70
CA GLY A 103 32.14 15.06 3.08
C GLY A 103 32.17 14.86 4.59
N TYR A 104 32.57 13.68 5.03
CA TYR A 104 32.73 13.39 6.46
C TYR A 104 34.20 13.44 6.88
N SER A 105 34.48 14.10 7.99
CA SER A 105 35.63 13.83 8.83
C SER A 105 35.21 12.77 9.88
N MET A 106 36.00 11.73 10.09
CA MET A 106 35.73 10.66 11.04
C MET A 106 36.75 10.68 12.17
N GLU A 107 36.28 10.76 13.40
CA GLU A 107 37.06 10.64 14.62
C GLU A 107 36.60 9.42 15.43
N LEU A 108 37.53 8.64 15.99
CA LEU A 108 37.21 7.57 16.91
C LEU A 108 37.18 8.15 18.33
N ASN A 109 36.00 8.15 18.94
CA ASN A 109 35.87 8.48 20.35
C ASN A 109 36.36 7.28 21.19
N LEU A 110 37.52 7.42 21.80
CA LEU A 110 38.20 6.36 22.58
C LEU A 110 37.42 5.97 23.85
N GLN A 111 36.59 6.86 24.41
CA GLN A 111 35.83 6.56 25.63
C GLN A 111 34.62 5.66 25.32
N SER A 112 33.94 5.93 24.20
CA SER A 112 32.75 5.17 23.79
C SER A 112 33.06 4.09 22.74
N MET A 113 34.30 4.06 22.23
CA MET A 113 34.73 3.21 21.10
C MET A 113 33.84 3.37 19.85
N ARG A 114 33.32 4.60 19.65
CA ARG A 114 32.39 4.89 18.55
C ARG A 114 33.05 5.82 17.53
N ARG A 115 32.66 5.63 16.28
CA ARG A 115 32.98 6.56 15.20
C ARG A 115 32.05 7.78 15.30
N VAL A 116 32.62 8.94 15.36
CA VAL A 116 31.90 10.22 15.33
C VAL A 116 32.17 10.85 13.98
N PHE A 117 31.12 11.08 13.22
CA PHE A 117 31.20 11.73 11.92
C PHE A 117 30.82 13.20 12.07
N ARG A 118 31.61 14.07 11.46
CA ARG A 118 31.31 15.50 11.35
C ARG A 118 31.36 15.92 9.89
N ALA A 119 30.49 16.85 9.50
CA ALA A 119 30.58 17.45 8.18
C ALA A 119 31.90 18.22 8.05
N ASP A 120 32.63 17.93 6.98
CA ASP A 120 33.90 18.61 6.66
C ASP A 120 33.66 19.66 5.56
N ALA A 121 33.60 20.92 5.95
CA ALA A 121 33.36 22.05 5.04
C ALA A 121 34.45 22.21 3.95
N ALA A 122 35.64 21.61 4.16
CA ALA A 122 36.70 21.63 3.14
C ALA A 122 36.41 20.60 1.99
N GLN A 123 35.55 19.63 2.24
CA GLN A 123 35.20 18.58 1.26
C GLN A 123 33.84 18.86 0.63
N VAL A 124 33.77 19.77 -0.31
CA VAL A 124 32.55 20.02 -1.11
C VAL A 124 32.40 18.94 -2.15
N GLN A 125 31.29 18.17 -2.08
CA GLN A 125 30.97 17.03 -2.95
C GLN A 125 29.73 17.35 -3.78
N PRO A 126 29.88 17.88 -5.02
CA PRO A 126 28.74 18.18 -5.88
C PRO A 126 28.02 16.91 -6.30
N LEU A 127 26.68 16.95 -6.28
CA LEU A 127 25.86 15.85 -6.76
C LEU A 127 25.84 15.81 -8.29
N ARG A 128 25.93 14.63 -8.85
CA ARG A 128 25.80 14.39 -10.29
C ARG A 128 24.40 13.86 -10.59
N PHE A 129 23.78 14.40 -11.61
CA PHE A 129 22.47 13.96 -12.06
C PHE A 129 22.59 13.22 -13.39
N PHE A 130 21.69 12.26 -13.60
CA PHE A 130 21.66 11.43 -14.83
C PHE A 130 23.03 10.84 -15.15
N CYS A 131 23.59 10.12 -14.20
CA CYS A 131 24.99 9.73 -14.15
C CYS A 131 25.15 8.20 -14.19
N ARG A 132 26.38 7.77 -14.47
CA ARG A 132 26.78 6.38 -14.24
C ARG A 132 27.31 6.24 -12.82
N GLY A 133 26.78 5.25 -12.10
CA GLY A 133 27.09 4.97 -10.69
C GLY A 133 27.39 3.49 -10.47
N ASP A 134 26.90 2.95 -9.34
CA ASP A 134 27.05 1.54 -9.00
C ASP A 134 26.37 0.64 -10.05
N GLU A 135 27.02 -0.43 -10.46
CA GLU A 135 26.43 -1.42 -11.35
C GLU A 135 25.29 -2.16 -10.62
N TYR A 136 24.17 -2.32 -11.30
CA TYR A 136 23.02 -3.08 -10.83
C TYR A 136 22.43 -3.96 -11.95
N ARG A 137 21.68 -4.97 -11.55
CA ARG A 137 20.88 -5.77 -12.49
C ARG A 137 19.44 -5.31 -12.47
N PHE A 138 19.03 -4.59 -13.52
CA PHE A 138 17.66 -4.08 -13.65
C PHE A 138 16.67 -5.25 -13.68
N TRP A 139 15.83 -5.34 -12.63
CA TRP A 139 14.91 -6.48 -12.41
C TRP A 139 15.57 -7.87 -12.51
N GLY A 140 16.90 -7.96 -12.36
CA GLY A 140 17.64 -9.20 -12.54
C GLY A 140 17.83 -9.63 -14.01
N LEU A 141 17.39 -8.81 -15.00
CA LEU A 141 17.36 -9.14 -16.43
C LEU A 141 18.65 -8.76 -17.13
N PHE A 142 19.10 -7.51 -16.98
CA PHE A 142 20.30 -6.98 -17.64
C PHE A 142 21.08 -6.07 -16.69
N GLU A 143 22.37 -5.91 -16.96
CA GLU A 143 23.26 -5.04 -16.22
C GLU A 143 23.11 -3.60 -16.69
N ALA A 144 23.05 -2.65 -15.75
CA ALA A 144 22.97 -1.22 -15.99
C ALA A 144 23.70 -0.46 -14.88
N ASP A 145 24.07 0.79 -15.15
CA ASP A 145 24.83 1.66 -14.26
C ASP A 145 24.23 3.07 -14.17
N PHE A 146 23.08 3.30 -14.80
CA PHE A 146 22.43 4.61 -14.88
C PHE A 146 21.61 4.90 -13.64
N HIS A 147 21.91 6.02 -12.95
CA HIS A 147 21.19 6.52 -11.80
C HIS A 147 20.70 7.96 -12.00
N LEU A 148 19.60 8.29 -11.34
CA LEU A 148 19.06 9.66 -11.37
C LEU A 148 19.98 10.63 -10.62
N VAL A 149 20.56 10.20 -9.49
CA VAL A 149 21.46 10.96 -8.64
C VAL A 149 22.61 10.06 -8.21
N CYS A 150 23.84 10.55 -8.38
CA CYS A 150 25.06 9.90 -7.89
C CYS A 150 25.85 10.81 -6.97
N PRO A 151 26.66 10.25 -6.06
CA PRO A 151 27.68 11.00 -5.36
C PRO A 151 28.72 11.60 -6.32
N ALA A 152 29.52 12.54 -5.84
CA ALA A 152 30.71 12.98 -6.53
C ALA A 152 31.68 11.83 -6.78
N GLU A 153 32.60 11.96 -7.75
CA GLU A 153 33.70 11.01 -7.92
C GLU A 153 34.50 10.93 -6.62
N HIS A 154 34.60 9.72 -6.06
CA HIS A 154 35.21 9.47 -4.76
C HIS A 154 34.48 10.12 -3.56
N GLY A 155 33.29 10.68 -3.76
CA GLY A 155 32.44 11.24 -2.71
C GLY A 155 31.43 10.25 -2.14
N THR A 156 30.66 10.75 -1.18
CA THR A 156 29.56 10.01 -0.55
C THR A 156 28.27 10.82 -0.65
N PHE A 157 27.14 10.14 -0.77
CA PHE A 157 25.83 10.77 -0.70
C PHE A 157 24.87 9.88 0.11
N PHE A 158 24.74 10.19 1.41
CA PHE A 158 23.89 9.49 2.35
C PHE A 158 22.83 10.43 2.92
N PRO A 159 21.80 10.80 2.16
CA PRO A 159 20.83 11.80 2.59
C PRO A 159 20.01 11.35 3.80
N PHE A 160 19.85 10.03 4.00
CA PHE A 160 19.20 9.45 5.16
C PHE A 160 20.17 8.68 6.06
N GLY A 161 21.46 8.93 5.93
CA GLY A 161 22.50 8.24 6.68
C GLY A 161 22.69 6.80 6.26
N THR A 162 23.46 6.06 7.06
CA THR A 162 23.80 4.66 6.80
C THR A 162 23.39 3.74 7.95
N ASP A 163 23.32 2.44 7.64
CA ASP A 163 23.00 1.38 8.58
C ASP A 163 24.25 0.79 9.27
N ARG A 164 24.05 -0.29 10.03
CA ARG A 164 25.10 -1.05 10.72
C ARG A 164 26.16 -1.67 9.81
N LEU A 165 25.93 -1.75 8.51
CA LEU A 165 26.85 -2.30 7.53
C LEU A 165 27.41 -1.21 6.60
N GLY A 166 27.11 0.08 6.87
CA GLY A 166 27.52 1.20 6.03
C GLY A 166 26.76 1.26 4.69
N ARG A 167 25.53 0.72 4.63
CA ARG A 167 24.66 0.80 3.45
C ARG A 167 23.78 2.05 3.53
N ASP A 168 23.53 2.69 2.40
CA ASP A 168 22.67 3.86 2.32
C ASP A 168 21.21 3.53 2.67
N VAL A 169 20.66 4.24 3.64
CA VAL A 169 19.27 4.01 4.12
C VAL A 169 18.26 4.44 3.08
N LEU A 170 18.49 5.53 2.31
CA LEU A 170 17.57 5.98 1.26
C LEU A 170 17.45 4.92 0.16
N SER A 171 18.57 4.42 -0.37
CA SER A 171 18.56 3.36 -1.38
C SER A 171 17.79 2.13 -0.89
N ARG A 172 18.03 1.72 0.36
CA ARG A 172 17.34 0.59 0.97
C ARG A 172 15.84 0.82 1.13
N ILE A 173 15.40 2.04 1.46
CA ILE A 173 13.96 2.40 1.51
C ILE A 173 13.33 2.28 0.13
N ILE A 174 14.00 2.80 -0.92
CA ILE A 174 13.51 2.73 -2.31
C ILE A 174 13.38 1.28 -2.77
N TYR A 175 14.40 0.44 -2.57
CA TYR A 175 14.32 -0.99 -2.89
C TYR A 175 13.28 -1.72 -2.03
N GLY A 176 13.18 -1.37 -0.75
CA GLY A 176 12.20 -1.94 0.18
C GLY A 176 10.76 -1.69 -0.20
N THR A 177 10.47 -0.57 -0.90
CA THR A 177 9.15 -0.23 -1.43
C THR A 177 8.59 -1.36 -2.30
N ARG A 178 9.44 -1.96 -3.16
CA ARG A 178 9.04 -3.07 -4.04
C ARG A 178 8.45 -4.24 -3.26
N ILE A 179 9.15 -4.67 -2.21
CA ILE A 179 8.74 -5.83 -1.41
C ILE A 179 7.51 -5.48 -0.57
N SER A 180 7.56 -4.41 0.21
CA SER A 180 6.47 -4.04 1.13
C SER A 180 5.12 -3.81 0.41
N LEU A 181 5.13 -3.21 -0.78
CA LEU A 181 3.88 -2.94 -1.52
C LEU A 181 3.38 -4.17 -2.29
N THR A 182 4.28 -5.01 -2.83
CA THR A 182 3.86 -6.21 -3.57
C THR A 182 3.31 -7.29 -2.65
N VAL A 183 3.83 -7.45 -1.41
CA VAL A 183 3.22 -8.33 -0.38
C VAL A 183 1.77 -7.96 -0.18
N GLY A 184 1.46 -6.66 -0.02
CA GLY A 184 0.10 -6.18 0.16
C GLY A 184 -0.83 -6.61 -0.98
N LEU A 185 -0.42 -6.41 -2.22
CA LEU A 185 -1.24 -6.74 -3.39
C LEU A 185 -1.50 -8.25 -3.54
N PHE A 186 -0.47 -9.08 -3.40
CA PHE A 186 -0.63 -10.53 -3.52
C PHE A 186 -1.42 -11.12 -2.35
N GLY A 187 -1.20 -10.64 -1.12
CA GLY A 187 -1.96 -11.08 0.06
C GLY A 187 -3.45 -10.78 -0.09
N ILE A 188 -3.79 -9.59 -0.59
CA ILE A 188 -5.17 -9.21 -0.85
C ILE A 188 -5.78 -10.06 -1.95
N ALA A 189 -5.06 -10.36 -3.04
CA ALA A 189 -5.59 -11.23 -4.09
C ALA A 189 -6.04 -12.59 -3.53
N VAL A 190 -5.24 -13.18 -2.63
CA VAL A 190 -5.59 -14.43 -1.93
C VAL A 190 -6.81 -14.23 -1.03
N SER A 191 -6.81 -13.19 -0.18
CA SER A 191 -7.91 -12.88 0.74
C SER A 191 -9.23 -12.65 -0.01
N PHE A 192 -9.19 -11.88 -1.11
CA PHE A 192 -10.37 -11.58 -1.92
C PHE A 192 -10.91 -12.81 -2.63
N LEU A 193 -10.05 -13.65 -3.20
CA LEU A 193 -10.49 -14.89 -3.85
C LEU A 193 -11.25 -15.79 -2.87
N ILE A 194 -10.71 -15.98 -1.67
CA ILE A 194 -11.33 -16.80 -0.62
C ILE A 194 -12.60 -16.12 -0.08
N GLY A 195 -12.51 -14.84 0.25
CA GLY A 195 -13.59 -14.06 0.86
C GLY A 195 -14.82 -13.96 -0.05
N ILE A 196 -14.62 -13.66 -1.34
CA ILE A 196 -15.71 -13.60 -2.32
C ILE A 196 -16.29 -14.99 -2.54
N SER A 197 -15.48 -16.04 -2.67
CA SER A 197 -15.94 -17.38 -2.91
C SER A 197 -16.76 -17.93 -1.74
N LEU A 198 -16.19 -17.90 -0.52
CA LEU A 198 -16.88 -18.42 0.67
C LEU A 198 -18.04 -17.52 1.09
N GLY A 199 -17.89 -16.20 1.02
CA GLY A 199 -18.98 -15.26 1.27
C GLY A 199 -20.11 -15.39 0.25
N GLY A 200 -19.76 -15.61 -1.02
CA GLY A 200 -20.70 -15.88 -2.10
C GLY A 200 -21.51 -17.13 -1.89
N ILE A 201 -20.84 -18.24 -1.58
CA ILE A 201 -21.47 -19.53 -1.28
C ILE A 201 -22.38 -19.40 -0.03
N SER A 202 -21.85 -18.84 1.05
CA SER A 202 -22.56 -18.64 2.32
C SER A 202 -23.83 -17.80 2.12
N GLY A 203 -23.74 -16.65 1.44
CA GLY A 203 -24.86 -15.75 1.21
C GLY A 203 -25.91 -16.28 0.22
N TYR A 204 -25.49 -17.05 -0.79
CA TYR A 204 -26.40 -17.59 -1.78
C TYR A 204 -27.18 -18.81 -1.28
N TYR A 205 -26.48 -19.82 -0.76
CA TYR A 205 -27.14 -21.08 -0.33
C TYR A 205 -27.85 -20.95 1.03
N GLY A 206 -27.28 -20.20 1.97
CA GLY A 206 -27.84 -20.07 3.31
C GLY A 206 -27.85 -21.40 4.09
N GLY A 207 -28.76 -21.52 5.07
CA GLY A 207 -28.98 -22.73 5.83
C GLY A 207 -27.75 -23.32 6.52
N TRP A 208 -27.55 -24.63 6.43
CA TRP A 208 -26.43 -25.33 7.07
C TRP A 208 -25.06 -24.97 6.47
N VAL A 209 -25.00 -24.68 5.15
CA VAL A 209 -23.78 -24.26 4.46
C VAL A 209 -23.29 -22.92 5.04
N ASP A 210 -24.21 -21.98 5.18
CA ASP A 210 -23.92 -20.70 5.82
C ASP A 210 -23.45 -20.89 7.26
N THR A 211 -24.16 -21.67 8.05
CA THR A 211 -23.80 -21.97 9.43
C THR A 211 -22.39 -22.54 9.55
N LEU A 212 -22.03 -23.51 8.69
CA LEU A 212 -20.70 -24.13 8.69
C LEU A 212 -19.60 -23.09 8.38
N ILE A 213 -19.80 -22.28 7.35
CA ILE A 213 -18.83 -21.25 6.95
C ILE A 213 -18.69 -20.19 8.06
N GLN A 214 -19.81 -19.76 8.68
CA GLN A 214 -19.75 -18.78 9.78
C GLN A 214 -19.04 -19.37 11.01
N ARG A 215 -19.23 -20.64 11.36
CA ARG A 215 -18.47 -21.31 12.44
C ARG A 215 -16.97 -21.38 12.14
N PHE A 216 -16.61 -21.63 10.89
CA PHE A 216 -15.20 -21.61 10.49
C PHE A 216 -14.60 -20.21 10.61
N ILE A 217 -15.33 -19.17 10.18
CA ILE A 217 -14.93 -17.77 10.36
C ILE A 217 -14.75 -17.43 11.85
N GLU A 218 -15.69 -17.85 12.71
CA GLU A 218 -15.62 -17.62 14.15
C GLU A 218 -14.38 -18.29 14.76
N MET A 219 -14.09 -19.52 14.36
CA MET A 219 -12.89 -20.25 14.79
C MET A 219 -11.61 -19.52 14.40
N VAL A 220 -11.48 -19.07 13.16
CA VAL A 220 -10.31 -18.30 12.69
C VAL A 220 -10.16 -17.00 13.49
N ARG A 221 -11.27 -16.29 13.72
CA ARG A 221 -11.28 -15.01 14.43
C ARG A 221 -11.21 -15.13 15.96
N SER A 222 -11.28 -16.33 16.54
CA SER A 222 -11.12 -16.54 17.98
C SER A 222 -9.68 -16.34 18.43
N PHE A 223 -8.73 -16.44 17.53
CA PHE A 223 -7.32 -16.20 17.82
C PHE A 223 -6.97 -14.72 17.62
N PRO A 224 -6.16 -14.13 18.51
CA PRO A 224 -5.60 -12.81 18.26
C PRO A 224 -4.74 -12.82 16.98
N GLU A 225 -4.97 -11.85 16.11
CA GLU A 225 -4.46 -11.83 14.74
C GLU A 225 -2.93 -11.83 14.69
N LEU A 226 -2.27 -10.90 15.41
CA LEU A 226 -0.80 -10.80 15.44
C LEU A 226 -0.10 -12.06 15.98
N PRO A 227 -0.49 -12.63 17.14
CA PRO A 227 0.08 -13.90 17.60
C PRO A 227 -0.10 -15.06 16.64
N LEU A 228 -1.25 -15.12 15.93
CA LEU A 228 -1.50 -16.16 14.94
C LEU A 228 -0.57 -16.00 13.71
N TRP A 229 -0.40 -14.79 13.21
CA TRP A 229 0.57 -14.52 12.14
C TRP A 229 2.00 -14.88 12.56
N MET A 230 2.39 -14.53 13.80
CA MET A 230 3.72 -14.84 14.35
C MET A 230 3.94 -16.35 14.45
N ALA A 231 2.98 -17.10 14.97
CA ALA A 231 3.09 -18.56 15.10
C ALA A 231 3.22 -19.25 13.73
N LEU A 232 2.40 -18.85 12.74
CA LEU A 232 2.45 -19.43 11.40
C LEU A 232 3.73 -19.02 10.65
N SER A 233 4.19 -17.77 10.79
CA SER A 233 5.45 -17.33 10.19
C SER A 233 6.66 -18.04 10.82
N ALA A 234 6.64 -18.29 12.12
CA ALA A 234 7.69 -19.05 12.81
C ALA A 234 7.73 -20.53 12.41
N ALA A 235 6.62 -21.08 11.91
CA ALA A 235 6.54 -22.44 11.41
C ALA A 235 7.11 -22.60 9.99
N LEU A 236 7.42 -21.51 9.28
CA LEU A 236 8.02 -21.58 7.95
C LEU A 236 9.44 -22.19 8.05
N PRO A 237 9.81 -23.09 7.13
CA PRO A 237 11.12 -23.74 7.17
C PRO A 237 12.27 -22.73 7.05
N VAL A 238 13.26 -22.85 7.93
CA VAL A 238 14.40 -21.91 8.02
C VAL A 238 15.30 -21.98 6.77
N ASN A 239 15.29 -23.11 6.07
CA ASN A 239 16.07 -23.35 4.86
C ASN A 239 15.39 -22.86 3.57
N TRP A 240 14.21 -22.26 3.67
CA TRP A 240 13.56 -21.69 2.50
C TRP A 240 14.35 -20.51 1.92
N SER A 241 14.34 -20.39 0.60
CA SER A 241 14.89 -19.21 -0.07
C SER A 241 14.09 -17.96 0.34
N PRO A 242 14.72 -16.77 0.30
CA PRO A 242 14.03 -15.52 0.62
C PRO A 242 12.73 -15.30 -0.16
N VAL A 243 12.68 -15.77 -1.41
CA VAL A 243 11.48 -15.70 -2.27
C VAL A 243 10.36 -16.61 -1.74
N LEU A 244 10.69 -17.84 -1.31
CA LEU A 244 9.70 -18.74 -0.71
C LEU A 244 9.16 -18.21 0.62
N VAL A 245 10.01 -17.62 1.45
CA VAL A 245 9.59 -16.96 2.69
C VAL A 245 8.65 -15.79 2.38
N TYR A 246 8.96 -14.97 1.36
CA TYR A 246 8.09 -13.89 0.89
C TYR A 246 6.69 -14.40 0.53
N PHE A 247 6.60 -15.43 -0.31
CA PHE A 247 5.31 -16.02 -0.68
C PHE A 247 4.61 -16.68 0.50
N GLY A 248 5.35 -17.36 1.38
CA GLY A 248 4.82 -17.99 2.60
C GLY A 248 4.12 -16.96 3.50
N ILE A 249 4.78 -15.85 3.80
CA ILE A 249 4.22 -14.76 4.61
C ILE A 249 3.00 -14.13 3.92
N THR A 250 3.10 -13.87 2.62
CA THR A 250 2.02 -13.30 1.83
C THR A 250 0.76 -14.17 1.87
N ILE A 251 0.94 -15.49 1.72
CA ILE A 251 -0.15 -16.47 1.79
C ILE A 251 -0.74 -16.51 3.21
N ILE A 252 0.09 -16.53 4.26
CA ILE A 252 -0.38 -16.53 5.66
C ILE A 252 -1.26 -15.30 5.92
N LEU A 253 -0.81 -14.10 5.54
CA LEU A 253 -1.58 -12.88 5.71
C LEU A 253 -2.91 -12.95 4.95
N GLY A 254 -2.90 -13.37 3.67
CA GLY A 254 -4.10 -13.50 2.85
C GLY A 254 -5.08 -14.56 3.34
N LEU A 255 -4.56 -15.69 3.87
CA LEU A 255 -5.37 -16.78 4.42
C LEU A 255 -6.08 -16.43 5.74
N LEU A 256 -5.68 -15.36 6.41
CA LEU A 256 -6.25 -14.98 7.69
C LEU A 256 -7.13 -13.72 7.61
N ASP A 257 -7.00 -12.88 6.57
CA ASP A 257 -7.73 -11.63 6.41
C ASP A 257 -9.12 -11.78 5.74
N TRP A 258 -9.37 -12.86 4.99
CA TRP A 258 -10.61 -13.08 4.23
C TRP A 258 -11.93 -13.09 5.03
N PRO A 259 -12.00 -13.42 6.35
CA PRO A 259 -13.26 -13.54 7.07
C PRO A 259 -14.08 -12.24 7.10
N GLY A 260 -13.43 -11.09 7.15
CA GLY A 260 -14.11 -9.79 7.10
C GLY A 260 -14.85 -9.56 5.79
N LEU A 261 -14.15 -9.80 4.67
CA LEU A 261 -14.73 -9.71 3.34
C LEU A 261 -15.83 -10.74 3.12
N ALA A 262 -15.63 -11.99 3.54
CA ALA A 262 -16.63 -13.03 3.39
C ALA A 262 -17.97 -12.68 4.07
N ARG A 263 -17.93 -12.10 5.27
CA ARG A 263 -19.13 -11.60 5.97
C ARG A 263 -19.80 -10.44 5.22
N ALA A 264 -19.02 -9.51 4.68
CA ALA A 264 -19.54 -8.38 3.90
C ALA A 264 -20.24 -8.86 2.61
N VAL A 265 -19.58 -9.77 1.86
CA VAL A 265 -20.14 -10.39 0.65
C VAL A 265 -21.41 -11.18 0.98
N ARG A 266 -21.37 -12.02 2.02
CA ARG A 266 -22.54 -12.77 2.49
C ARG A 266 -23.73 -11.86 2.77
N SER A 267 -23.53 -10.80 3.55
CA SER A 267 -24.60 -9.86 3.92
C SER A 267 -25.25 -9.22 2.70
N LYS A 268 -24.45 -8.83 1.72
CA LYS A 268 -24.96 -8.25 0.46
C LYS A 268 -25.69 -9.29 -0.40
N LEU A 269 -25.17 -10.51 -0.51
CA LEU A 269 -25.83 -11.54 -1.31
C LEU A 269 -27.15 -12.01 -0.69
N LEU A 270 -27.25 -12.10 0.64
CA LEU A 270 -28.51 -12.41 1.31
C LEU A 270 -29.63 -11.42 0.96
N ALA A 271 -29.30 -10.14 0.84
CA ALA A 271 -30.27 -9.13 0.43
C ALA A 271 -30.57 -9.22 -1.09
N LEU A 272 -29.52 -9.28 -1.92
CA LEU A 272 -29.66 -9.20 -3.37
C LEU A 272 -30.26 -10.46 -4.02
N ARG A 273 -30.17 -11.62 -3.42
CA ARG A 273 -30.74 -12.85 -3.98
C ARG A 273 -32.27 -12.85 -3.99
N GLU A 274 -32.89 -12.04 -3.14
CA GLU A 274 -34.36 -11.89 -3.07
C GLU A 274 -34.89 -10.83 -4.06
N GLU A 275 -34.01 -10.09 -4.74
CA GLU A 275 -34.38 -9.06 -5.72
C GLU A 275 -34.91 -9.71 -7.02
N ASP A 276 -35.84 -9.01 -7.68
CA ASP A 276 -36.55 -9.50 -8.87
C ASP A 276 -35.62 -9.95 -9.99
N PHE A 277 -34.50 -9.24 -10.22
CA PHE A 277 -33.54 -9.59 -11.27
C PHE A 277 -32.81 -10.90 -11.00
N ALA A 278 -32.55 -11.22 -9.72
CA ALA A 278 -31.89 -12.44 -9.31
C ALA A 278 -32.85 -13.63 -9.43
N GLN A 279 -34.09 -13.44 -8.99
CA GLN A 279 -35.15 -14.46 -9.09
C GLN A 279 -35.51 -14.74 -10.55
N ALA A 280 -35.62 -13.69 -11.39
CA ALA A 280 -35.85 -13.88 -12.82
C ALA A 280 -34.72 -14.70 -13.49
N ALA A 281 -33.47 -14.48 -13.12
CA ALA A 281 -32.35 -15.27 -13.63
C ALA A 281 -32.46 -16.75 -13.24
N VAL A 282 -32.88 -17.05 -12.00
CA VAL A 282 -33.12 -18.44 -11.53
C VAL A 282 -34.26 -19.06 -12.30
N LEU A 283 -35.38 -18.36 -12.49
CA LEU A 283 -36.54 -18.84 -13.24
C LEU A 283 -36.20 -19.13 -14.71
N MET A 284 -35.27 -18.39 -15.29
CA MET A 284 -34.75 -18.66 -16.64
C MET A 284 -33.73 -19.80 -16.69
N GLY A 285 -33.48 -20.52 -15.60
CA GLY A 285 -32.61 -21.69 -15.55
C GLY A 285 -31.12 -21.36 -15.37
N ALA A 286 -30.74 -20.17 -14.88
CA ALA A 286 -29.36 -19.86 -14.60
C ALA A 286 -28.82 -20.72 -13.46
N SER A 287 -27.60 -21.25 -13.64
CA SER A 287 -26.92 -22.00 -12.57
C SER A 287 -26.52 -21.08 -11.40
N PRO A 288 -26.40 -21.59 -10.16
CA PRO A 288 -25.99 -20.80 -8.99
C PRO A 288 -24.70 -20.00 -9.23
N ALA A 289 -23.69 -20.60 -9.83
CA ALA A 289 -22.44 -19.92 -10.16
C ALA A 289 -22.65 -18.74 -11.13
N ARG A 290 -23.58 -18.88 -12.10
CA ARG A 290 -23.94 -17.80 -13.02
C ARG A 290 -24.70 -16.68 -12.31
N VAL A 291 -25.63 -17.02 -11.42
CA VAL A 291 -26.38 -16.02 -10.64
C VAL A 291 -25.42 -15.23 -9.76
N ILE A 292 -24.56 -15.90 -8.99
CA ILE A 292 -23.57 -15.24 -8.14
C ILE A 292 -22.61 -14.38 -8.98
N GLY A 293 -21.92 -14.99 -9.96
CA GLY A 293 -20.80 -14.34 -10.65
C GLY A 293 -21.23 -13.29 -11.68
N ARG A 294 -22.40 -13.45 -12.34
CA ARG A 294 -22.83 -12.58 -13.44
C ARG A 294 -23.93 -11.60 -13.06
N HIS A 295 -24.71 -11.89 -12.03
CA HIS A 295 -25.83 -11.03 -11.63
C HIS A 295 -25.60 -10.37 -10.27
N LEU A 296 -25.22 -11.13 -9.24
CA LEU A 296 -25.12 -10.59 -7.88
C LEU A 296 -23.81 -9.83 -7.64
N LEU A 297 -22.63 -10.45 -7.87
CA LEU A 297 -21.33 -9.79 -7.63
C LEU A 297 -21.16 -8.47 -8.40
N PRO A 298 -21.53 -8.37 -9.69
CA PRO A 298 -21.39 -7.10 -10.41
C PRO A 298 -22.23 -5.96 -9.84
N SER A 299 -23.39 -6.24 -9.21
CA SER A 299 -24.27 -5.20 -8.67
C SER A 299 -23.68 -4.45 -7.47
N PHE A 300 -22.66 -5.02 -6.77
CA PHE A 300 -21.98 -4.34 -5.68
C PHE A 300 -20.44 -4.29 -5.84
N THR A 301 -19.97 -4.39 -7.07
CA THR A 301 -18.53 -4.31 -7.39
C THR A 301 -17.86 -3.04 -6.84
N SER A 302 -18.57 -1.91 -6.82
CA SER A 302 -18.09 -0.66 -6.25
C SER A 302 -17.72 -0.81 -4.77
N HIS A 303 -18.55 -1.53 -3.99
CA HIS A 303 -18.27 -1.84 -2.59
C HIS A 303 -17.08 -2.78 -2.45
N LEU A 304 -16.95 -3.78 -3.34
CA LEU A 304 -15.80 -4.69 -3.33
C LEU A 304 -14.49 -3.95 -3.58
N ILE A 305 -14.47 -3.01 -4.53
CA ILE A 305 -13.28 -2.20 -4.82
C ILE A 305 -12.89 -1.32 -3.64
N ALA A 306 -13.86 -0.67 -3.00
CA ALA A 306 -13.60 0.12 -1.80
C ALA A 306 -13.04 -0.75 -0.67
N SER A 307 -13.62 -1.93 -0.45
CA SER A 307 -13.14 -2.90 0.55
C SER A 307 -11.72 -3.38 0.23
N LEU A 308 -11.43 -3.71 -1.04
CA LEU A 308 -10.09 -4.08 -1.50
C LEU A 308 -9.06 -3.00 -1.18
N THR A 309 -9.37 -1.77 -1.51
CA THR A 309 -8.45 -0.64 -1.31
C THR A 309 -8.15 -0.42 0.18
N LEU A 310 -9.17 -0.53 1.04
CA LEU A 310 -9.02 -0.37 2.50
C LEU A 310 -8.32 -1.57 3.17
N SER A 311 -8.24 -2.74 2.51
CA SER A 311 -7.51 -3.90 3.02
C SER A 311 -5.99 -3.84 2.72
N VAL A 312 -5.55 -3.03 1.72
CA VAL A 312 -4.11 -2.91 1.40
C VAL A 312 -3.26 -2.44 2.59
N PRO A 313 -3.65 -1.38 3.32
CA PRO A 313 -2.93 -0.92 4.49
C PRO A 313 -2.71 -2.00 5.56
N SER A 314 -3.73 -2.81 5.86
CA SER A 314 -3.60 -3.86 6.88
C SER A 314 -2.59 -4.93 6.48
N MET A 315 -2.53 -5.30 5.20
CA MET A 315 -1.52 -6.24 4.69
C MET A 315 -0.10 -5.69 4.77
N ILE A 316 0.09 -4.41 4.40
CA ILE A 316 1.39 -3.74 4.50
C ILE A 316 1.83 -3.66 5.96
N LEU A 317 0.92 -3.28 6.87
CA LEU A 317 1.22 -3.22 8.30
C LEU A 317 1.48 -4.61 8.88
N GLY A 318 0.76 -5.65 8.44
CA GLY A 318 0.98 -7.04 8.84
C GLY A 318 2.38 -7.53 8.49
N GLU A 319 2.82 -7.35 7.23
CA GLU A 319 4.19 -7.67 6.80
C GLU A 319 5.22 -6.87 7.61
N THR A 320 5.00 -5.55 7.71
CA THR A 320 5.90 -4.66 8.43
C THR A 320 6.05 -5.07 9.89
N ALA A 321 4.94 -5.41 10.57
CA ALA A 321 4.97 -5.87 11.96
C ALA A 321 5.71 -7.21 12.13
N LEU A 322 5.43 -8.19 11.27
CA LEU A 322 6.12 -9.49 11.31
C LEU A 322 7.63 -9.33 11.06
N SER A 323 8.00 -8.56 10.04
CA SER A 323 9.40 -8.33 9.69
C SER A 323 10.11 -7.49 10.76
N PHE A 324 9.44 -6.48 11.33
CA PHE A 324 9.92 -5.71 12.47
C PHE A 324 10.23 -6.64 13.66
N LEU A 325 9.35 -7.57 14.00
CA LEU A 325 9.54 -8.52 15.09
C LEU A 325 10.56 -9.65 14.77
N GLY A 326 11.14 -9.66 13.56
CA GLY A 326 12.13 -10.66 13.12
C GLY A 326 11.56 -12.01 12.76
N LEU A 327 10.23 -12.15 12.70
CA LEU A 327 9.52 -13.36 12.30
C LEU A 327 9.05 -13.32 10.84
N GLY A 328 9.20 -12.17 10.20
CA GLY A 328 8.86 -11.95 8.80
C GLY A 328 10.06 -12.19 7.87
N LEU A 329 10.16 -11.30 6.88
CA LEU A 329 11.27 -11.27 5.95
C LEU A 329 12.59 -10.98 6.67
N ARG A 330 13.68 -11.56 6.16
CA ARG A 330 15.02 -11.43 6.72
C ARG A 330 16.03 -11.03 5.65
N PRO A 331 17.15 -10.40 6.02
CA PRO A 331 18.22 -10.16 5.07
C PRO A 331 18.64 -11.47 4.35
N PRO A 332 18.96 -11.43 3.02
CA PRO A 332 19.27 -10.23 2.22
C PRO A 332 18.06 -9.48 1.65
N VAL A 333 16.83 -10.01 1.79
CA VAL A 333 15.61 -9.29 1.37
C VAL A 333 15.46 -8.01 2.17
N THR A 334 15.07 -6.94 1.50
CA THR A 334 14.85 -5.64 2.12
C THR A 334 13.39 -5.25 1.95
N SER A 335 12.69 -5.04 3.07
CA SER A 335 11.38 -4.42 3.16
C SER A 335 11.43 -3.29 4.19
N TRP A 336 10.42 -2.46 4.26
CA TRP A 336 10.36 -1.42 5.30
C TRP A 336 10.36 -2.02 6.71
N GLY A 337 9.68 -3.16 6.91
CA GLY A 337 9.69 -3.89 8.18
C GLY A 337 11.07 -4.42 8.55
N VAL A 338 11.82 -4.97 7.59
CA VAL A 338 13.22 -5.43 7.80
C VAL A 338 14.13 -4.25 8.16
N LEU A 339 13.93 -3.08 7.56
CA LEU A 339 14.71 -1.87 7.92
C LEU A 339 14.40 -1.43 9.35
N LEU A 340 13.14 -1.43 9.72
CA LEU A 340 12.69 -1.06 11.07
C LEU A 340 13.13 -2.07 12.14
N ASN A 341 13.36 -3.33 11.79
CA ASN A 341 13.91 -4.31 12.71
C ASN A 341 15.29 -3.88 13.28
N GLU A 342 16.09 -3.20 12.47
CA GLU A 342 17.38 -2.66 12.94
C GLU A 342 17.17 -1.56 14.02
N ALA A 343 16.01 -0.91 14.04
CA ALA A 343 15.63 0.13 15.00
C ALA A 343 14.91 -0.41 16.26
N GLN A 344 14.78 -1.73 16.45
CA GLN A 344 14.19 -2.30 17.66
C GLN A 344 14.98 -1.99 18.93
N ASN A 345 16.32 -1.90 18.82
CA ASN A 345 17.16 -1.63 19.98
C ASN A 345 17.11 -0.14 20.33
N ILE A 346 16.54 0.18 21.48
CA ILE A 346 16.36 1.55 21.95
C ILE A 346 17.69 2.32 22.06
N ASN A 347 18.78 1.62 22.41
CA ASN A 347 20.13 2.24 22.45
C ASN A 347 20.62 2.61 21.05
N VAL A 348 20.28 1.80 20.05
CA VAL A 348 20.63 2.08 18.64
C VAL A 348 19.83 3.28 18.15
N VAL A 349 18.53 3.33 18.41
CA VAL A 349 17.67 4.46 18.00
C VAL A 349 18.06 5.75 18.69
N ALA A 350 18.36 5.72 19.98
CA ALA A 350 18.80 6.90 20.73
C ALA A 350 20.07 7.53 20.15
N LEU A 351 20.94 6.72 19.53
CA LEU A 351 22.21 7.17 18.96
C LEU A 351 22.12 7.44 17.46
N TYR A 352 21.25 6.72 16.75
CA TYR A 352 21.13 6.72 15.29
C TYR A 352 19.66 6.84 14.89
N PRO A 353 19.00 7.99 15.19
CA PRO A 353 17.55 8.15 15.03
C PRO A 353 17.09 8.04 13.57
N TRP A 354 17.97 8.27 12.60
CA TRP A 354 17.63 8.13 11.17
C TRP A 354 17.27 6.71 10.74
N LEU A 355 17.62 5.70 11.55
CA LEU A 355 17.18 4.32 11.30
C LEU A 355 15.65 4.13 11.44
N MET A 356 14.94 5.11 12.04
CA MET A 356 13.48 5.17 12.07
C MET A 356 12.86 5.76 10.79
N LEU A 357 13.63 6.34 9.88
CA LEU A 357 13.12 6.96 8.65
C LEU A 357 12.24 6.02 7.78
N PRO A 358 12.45 4.68 7.76
CA PRO A 358 11.55 3.77 7.05
C PRO A 358 10.10 3.78 7.55
N VAL A 359 9.81 4.35 8.74
CA VAL A 359 8.43 4.58 9.21
C VAL A 359 7.69 5.58 8.31
N VAL A 360 8.39 6.57 7.77
CA VAL A 360 7.78 7.64 6.97
C VAL A 360 7.05 7.10 5.74
N PRO A 361 7.65 6.31 4.84
CA PRO A 361 6.94 5.75 3.70
C PRO A 361 5.82 4.80 4.10
N VAL A 362 5.96 4.01 5.18
CA VAL A 362 4.87 3.19 5.72
C VAL A 362 3.68 4.07 6.08
N PHE A 363 3.91 5.13 6.85
CA PHE A 363 2.86 6.04 7.30
C PHE A 363 2.18 6.77 6.14
N VAL A 364 2.97 7.30 5.21
CA VAL A 364 2.46 8.02 4.02
C VAL A 364 1.60 7.10 3.16
N VAL A 365 2.05 5.89 2.89
CA VAL A 365 1.32 4.94 2.04
C VAL A 365 0.05 4.45 2.72
N VAL A 366 0.09 4.13 4.01
CA VAL A 366 -1.09 3.70 4.78
C VAL A 366 -2.15 4.80 4.79
N LEU A 367 -1.78 6.05 5.08
CA LEU A 367 -2.69 7.18 5.03
C LEU A 367 -3.24 7.42 3.63
N ALA A 368 -2.37 7.35 2.61
CA ALA A 368 -2.78 7.54 1.22
C ALA A 368 -3.80 6.49 0.79
N PHE A 369 -3.63 5.22 1.16
CA PHE A 369 -4.61 4.18 0.86
C PHE A 369 -5.93 4.38 1.61
N ASN A 370 -5.90 4.79 2.87
CA ASN A 370 -7.12 5.06 3.64
C ASN A 370 -7.93 6.18 2.99
N PHE A 371 -7.33 7.34 2.73
CA PHE A 371 -8.05 8.46 2.09
C PHE A 371 -8.46 8.17 0.65
N PHE A 372 -7.68 7.42 -0.10
CA PHE A 372 -8.01 6.96 -1.44
C PHE A 372 -9.21 5.99 -1.40
N GLY A 373 -9.18 5.02 -0.48
CA GLY A 373 -10.26 4.05 -0.28
C GLY A 373 -11.57 4.70 0.16
N ASP A 374 -11.51 5.65 1.09
CA ASP A 374 -12.68 6.43 1.52
C ASP A 374 -13.28 7.23 0.36
N GLY A 375 -12.43 7.87 -0.46
CA GLY A 375 -12.88 8.60 -1.64
C GLY A 375 -13.49 7.68 -2.70
N LEU A 376 -12.98 6.46 -2.87
CA LEU A 376 -13.59 5.46 -3.74
C LEU A 376 -14.93 4.97 -3.18
N ARG A 377 -15.03 4.75 -1.88
CA ARG A 377 -16.26 4.35 -1.19
C ARG A 377 -17.34 5.42 -1.36
N ASP A 378 -17.01 6.68 -1.13
CA ASP A 378 -17.94 7.80 -1.30
C ASP A 378 -18.38 7.96 -2.76
N ALA A 379 -17.47 7.78 -3.71
CA ALA A 379 -17.78 7.82 -5.13
C ALA A 379 -18.65 6.64 -5.60
N ALA A 380 -18.53 5.49 -4.93
CA ALA A 380 -19.27 4.27 -5.22
C ALA A 380 -20.68 4.25 -4.61
N ASP A 381 -20.96 5.14 -3.67
CA ASP A 381 -22.27 5.24 -3.03
C ASP A 381 -23.30 5.85 -4.01
N PRO A 382 -24.39 5.12 -4.36
CA PRO A 382 -25.41 5.61 -5.26
C PRO A 382 -26.32 6.68 -4.61
N TYR A 383 -26.32 6.79 -3.27
CA TYR A 383 -27.21 7.68 -2.52
C TYR A 383 -26.59 9.02 -2.14
N LYS A 384 -25.34 9.26 -2.47
CA LYS A 384 -24.65 10.56 -2.28
C LYS A 384 -24.49 11.34 -3.57
#